data_d4919d9f8521e16260ca9418bd8756a5
#
_entry.id   d4919d9f8521e16260ca9418bd8756a5
#
_cell.length_a   1.000
_cell.length_b   1.000
_cell.length_c   1.000
_cell.angle_alpha   90.00
_cell.angle_beta   90.00
_cell.angle_gamma   90.00
#
_symmetry.space_group_name_H-M   'P 1'
#
loop_
_entity.id
_entity.type
_entity.pdbx_description
1 polymer ?
#
loop_
_entity_poly.entity_id
_entity_poly.type
_entity_poly.pdbx_seq_one_letter_code
_entity_poly.pdbx_strand_id
1 'polypeptide(L)'
;MNKKIRIFLTSCLLLLGGAGVTLNSSMQTEVVAKVKQIVKYDYRPEHKAKKLEQKNKDTEEDIQDLDQKIAQVRQELKKYSGAHSVESVAANKLAQLNYSGQDVITVNNNDPSFSNSDLSTNQGAWQEYGNLDNLNRVTAANALLNQSLMPTSKRQALNVNPTGWHNKRIAGGWLYNRSHLIGYQLTGQNNNWKNLMTGTRQLNDPDMVRYEDQVADYLKASSSHYVRYRVTPIFRGNELLARGVEMEGQSINSNAVHFNVYIFNVEKGVTLNYNDGTSKVS
;
A
#
# COMPACT_ATOMS: atom_id res chain seq x y z
N MET A 1 -5.16 -27.24 11.84
CA MET A 1 -6.55 -26.82 11.54
C MET A 1 -7.47 -27.39 12.60
N ASN A 2 -7.86 -26.60 13.59
CA ASN A 2 -8.63 -27.09 14.74
C ASN A 2 -10.13 -27.18 14.38
N LYS A 3 -10.66 -28.40 14.35
CA LYS A 3 -12.09 -28.68 14.17
C LYS A 3 -12.85 -28.26 15.44
N LYS A 4 -13.59 -27.16 15.39
CA LYS A 4 -14.58 -26.83 16.44
C LYS A 4 -15.86 -27.62 16.18
N ILE A 5 -16.06 -28.68 16.95
CA ILE A 5 -17.30 -29.45 16.98
C ILE A 5 -18.30 -28.69 17.85
N ARG A 6 -19.40 -28.20 17.27
CA ARG A 6 -20.53 -27.68 18.03
C ARG A 6 -21.51 -28.84 18.27
N ILE A 7 -21.61 -29.23 19.54
CA ILE A 7 -22.60 -30.24 20.01
C ILE A 7 -23.84 -29.45 20.42
N PHE A 8 -24.97 -29.70 19.74
CA PHE A 8 -26.26 -29.24 20.19
C PHE A 8 -26.93 -30.39 20.98
N LEU A 9 -27.07 -30.22 22.29
CA LEU A 9 -27.89 -31.07 23.15
C LEU A 9 -29.34 -30.58 23.06
N THR A 10 -30.19 -31.36 22.40
CA THR A 10 -31.65 -31.23 22.50
C THR A 10 -32.14 -32.22 23.55
N SER A 11 -32.45 -31.72 24.75
CA SER A 11 -33.07 -32.48 25.80
C SER A 11 -34.59 -32.48 25.56
N CYS A 12 -35.16 -33.64 25.21
CA CYS A 12 -36.58 -33.87 25.14
C CYS A 12 -37.06 -34.28 26.55
N LEU A 13 -37.70 -33.38 27.25
CA LEU A 13 -38.41 -33.68 28.51
C LEU A 13 -39.81 -34.16 28.17
N LEU A 14 -40.07 -35.45 28.33
CA LEU A 14 -41.44 -36.02 28.30
C LEU A 14 -42.03 -35.92 29.73
N LEU A 15 -42.98 -35.02 29.88
CA LEU A 15 -43.89 -34.98 31.05
C LEU A 15 -44.98 -36.03 30.84
N LEU A 16 -44.95 -37.10 31.65
CA LEU A 16 -46.07 -37.97 31.82
C LEU A 16 -46.83 -37.58 33.10
N GLY A 17 -48.07 -37.15 32.86
CA GLY A 17 -49.01 -36.81 33.91
C GLY A 17 -49.42 -38.01 34.78
N GLY A 18 -49.69 -37.79 36.03
CA GLY A 18 -49.96 -38.75 37.03
C GLY A 18 -51.30 -39.50 36.88
N ALA A 19 -51.26 -40.75 37.22
CA ALA A 19 -52.40 -41.50 37.78
C ALA A 19 -51.84 -42.46 38.84
N GLY A 20 -52.26 -42.26 40.07
CA GLY A 20 -51.83 -43.07 41.19
C GLY A 20 -52.33 -44.52 41.09
N VAL A 21 -51.42 -45.48 41.24
CA VAL A 21 -51.73 -46.86 41.58
C VAL A 21 -50.69 -47.30 42.60
N THR A 22 -51.19 -47.58 43.82
CA THR A 22 -50.42 -48.28 44.86
C THR A 22 -50.25 -49.74 44.44
N LEU A 23 -49.00 -50.18 44.22
CA LEU A 23 -48.66 -51.57 44.10
C LEU A 23 -47.45 -51.94 44.96
N ASN A 24 -47.66 -53.09 45.57
CA ASN A 24 -46.87 -53.79 46.56
C ASN A 24 -45.43 -54.08 46.10
N SER A 25 -44.58 -54.12 47.12
CA SER A 25 -43.16 -54.44 47.00
C SER A 25 -42.92 -55.83 46.37
N SER A 26 -42.21 -55.86 45.26
CA SER A 26 -41.22 -56.85 44.84
C SER A 26 -41.21 -56.96 43.30
N MET A 27 -40.47 -56.10 42.66
CA MET A 27 -39.73 -56.33 41.40
C MET A 27 -39.20 -54.99 40.91
N GLN A 28 -37.99 -54.66 41.31
CA GLN A 28 -37.24 -53.63 40.61
C GLN A 28 -36.75 -54.22 39.28
N THR A 29 -37.45 -53.95 38.20
CA THR A 29 -36.90 -54.09 36.87
C THR A 29 -36.29 -52.73 36.52
N GLU A 30 -34.96 -52.65 36.54
CA GLU A 30 -34.23 -51.53 35.96
C GLU A 30 -34.54 -51.40 34.46
N VAL A 31 -35.37 -50.45 34.10
CA VAL A 31 -35.53 -50.04 32.71
C VAL A 31 -34.37 -49.12 32.36
N VAL A 32 -33.27 -49.70 31.86
CA VAL A 32 -32.18 -48.90 31.30
C VAL A 32 -32.65 -48.35 29.95
N ALA A 33 -33.11 -47.09 29.97
CA ALA A 33 -33.39 -46.38 28.73
C ALA A 33 -32.09 -46.15 27.96
N LYS A 34 -31.82 -46.92 26.92
CA LYS A 34 -30.74 -46.65 25.99
C LYS A 34 -31.05 -45.36 25.23
N VAL A 35 -30.44 -44.27 25.65
CA VAL A 35 -30.48 -43.03 24.88
C VAL A 35 -29.61 -43.21 23.63
N LYS A 36 -30.26 -43.30 22.49
CA LYS A 36 -29.56 -43.32 21.20
C LYS A 36 -29.23 -41.88 20.81
N GLN A 37 -28.00 -41.50 20.99
CA GLN A 37 -27.53 -40.18 20.58
C GLN A 37 -27.42 -40.16 19.04
N ILE A 38 -28.28 -39.37 18.37
CA ILE A 38 -28.22 -39.15 16.94
C ILE A 38 -27.45 -37.87 16.71
N VAL A 39 -26.22 -38.00 16.22
CA VAL A 39 -25.40 -36.86 15.80
C VAL A 39 -25.73 -36.53 14.35
N LYS A 40 -26.37 -35.40 14.12
CA LYS A 40 -26.64 -34.88 12.78
C LYS A 40 -25.49 -33.95 12.38
N TYR A 41 -24.73 -34.32 11.37
CA TYR A 41 -23.69 -33.47 10.82
C TYR A 41 -24.30 -32.52 9.77
N ASP A 42 -24.00 -31.23 9.90
CA ASP A 42 -24.33 -30.24 8.89
C ASP A 42 -23.09 -30.00 7.98
N TYR A 43 -23.13 -30.55 6.77
CA TYR A 43 -22.06 -30.48 5.78
C TYR A 43 -22.12 -29.21 4.90
N ARG A 44 -23.13 -28.35 5.05
CA ARG A 44 -23.28 -27.12 4.25
C ARG A 44 -22.10 -26.17 4.35
N PRO A 45 -21.48 -25.92 5.53
CA PRO A 45 -20.30 -25.10 5.64
C PRO A 45 -19.08 -25.68 4.91
N GLU A 46 -18.89 -27.01 4.92
CA GLU A 46 -17.78 -27.67 4.22
C GLU A 46 -17.94 -27.59 2.69
N HIS A 47 -19.15 -27.77 2.18
CA HIS A 47 -19.43 -27.57 0.75
C HIS A 47 -19.21 -26.14 0.31
N LYS A 48 -19.59 -25.15 1.13
CA LYS A 48 -19.36 -23.74 0.85
C LYS A 48 -17.88 -23.40 0.87
N ALA A 49 -17.12 -23.94 1.83
CA ALA A 49 -15.67 -23.75 1.93
C ALA A 49 -14.96 -24.33 0.70
N LYS A 50 -15.26 -25.57 0.29
CA LYS A 50 -14.68 -26.18 -0.91
C LYS A 50 -14.98 -25.39 -2.18
N LYS A 51 -16.20 -24.85 -2.32
CA LYS A 51 -16.56 -24.03 -3.47
C LYS A 51 -15.80 -22.71 -3.49
N LEU A 52 -15.55 -22.10 -2.32
CA LEU A 52 -14.73 -20.89 -2.20
C LEU A 52 -13.25 -21.18 -2.47
N GLU A 53 -12.72 -22.30 -1.97
CA GLU A 53 -11.35 -22.74 -2.25
C GLU A 53 -11.13 -22.96 -3.75
N GLN A 54 -12.07 -23.63 -4.44
CA GLN A 54 -11.98 -23.79 -5.88
C GLN A 54 -12.03 -22.44 -6.62
N LYS A 55 -12.97 -21.56 -6.24
CA LYS A 55 -13.06 -20.22 -6.86
C LYS A 55 -11.80 -19.39 -6.64
N ASN A 56 -11.17 -19.47 -5.47
CA ASN A 56 -9.92 -18.79 -5.20
C ASN A 56 -8.80 -19.32 -6.10
N LYS A 57 -8.72 -20.65 -6.26
CA LYS A 57 -7.74 -21.28 -7.15
C LYS A 57 -7.94 -20.86 -8.61
N ASP A 58 -9.18 -20.88 -9.10
CA ASP A 58 -9.50 -20.42 -10.45
C ASP A 58 -9.11 -18.95 -10.64
N THR A 59 -9.37 -18.10 -9.62
CA THR A 59 -8.97 -16.67 -9.66
C THR A 59 -7.45 -16.49 -9.63
N GLU A 60 -6.72 -17.31 -8.87
CA GLU A 60 -5.25 -17.30 -8.84
C GLU A 60 -4.66 -17.70 -10.20
N GLU A 61 -5.25 -18.70 -10.88
CA GLU A 61 -4.85 -19.10 -12.24
C GLU A 61 -5.11 -17.98 -13.26
N ASP A 62 -6.27 -17.30 -13.18
CA ASP A 62 -6.60 -16.14 -14.03
C ASP A 62 -5.61 -14.96 -13.80
N ILE A 63 -5.24 -14.69 -12.55
CA ILE A 63 -4.25 -13.67 -12.21
C ILE A 63 -2.89 -14.00 -12.83
N GLN A 64 -2.43 -15.25 -12.72
CA GLN A 64 -1.16 -15.68 -13.31
C GLN A 64 -1.15 -15.55 -14.84
N ASP A 65 -2.25 -15.90 -15.51
CA ASP A 65 -2.39 -15.76 -16.97
C ASP A 65 -2.35 -14.27 -17.39
N LEU A 66 -3.06 -13.41 -16.66
CA LEU A 66 -3.03 -11.96 -16.89
C LEU A 66 -1.64 -11.37 -16.66
N ASP A 67 -0.94 -11.80 -15.62
CA ASP A 67 0.43 -11.34 -15.33
C ASP A 67 1.40 -11.73 -16.45
N GLN A 68 1.29 -12.93 -17.00
CA GLN A 68 2.09 -13.36 -18.15
C GLN A 68 1.79 -12.53 -19.40
N LYS A 69 0.52 -12.25 -19.69
CA LYS A 69 0.13 -11.39 -20.82
C LYS A 69 0.65 -9.97 -20.67
N ILE A 70 0.56 -9.40 -19.47
CA ILE A 70 1.13 -8.08 -19.17
C ILE A 70 2.63 -8.07 -19.37
N ALA A 71 3.35 -9.11 -18.92
CA ALA A 71 4.80 -9.22 -19.11
C ALA A 71 5.17 -9.29 -20.60
N GLN A 72 4.41 -10.04 -21.42
CA GLN A 72 4.62 -10.13 -22.86
C GLN A 72 4.42 -8.78 -23.56
N VAL A 73 3.30 -8.11 -23.29
CA VAL A 73 3.00 -6.78 -23.86
C VAL A 73 4.07 -5.75 -23.47
N ARG A 74 4.55 -5.77 -22.22
CA ARG A 74 5.67 -4.91 -21.78
C ARG A 74 6.96 -5.20 -22.52
N GLN A 75 7.25 -6.47 -22.78
CA GLN A 75 8.45 -6.88 -23.54
C GLN A 75 8.38 -6.42 -25.00
N GLU A 76 7.20 -6.46 -25.60
CA GLU A 76 6.96 -5.92 -26.93
C GLU A 76 7.12 -4.39 -26.96
N LEU A 77 6.52 -3.68 -26.00
CA LEU A 77 6.68 -2.22 -25.88
C LEU A 77 8.15 -1.80 -25.71
N LYS A 78 8.95 -2.57 -24.96
CA LYS A 78 10.41 -2.32 -24.86
C LYS A 78 11.18 -2.44 -26.17
N LYS A 79 10.70 -3.25 -27.13
CA LYS A 79 11.31 -3.33 -28.48
C LYS A 79 11.03 -2.09 -29.33
N TYR A 80 9.92 -1.38 -29.06
CA TYR A 80 9.56 -0.15 -29.78
C TYR A 80 10.10 1.12 -29.11
N SER A 81 10.36 1.10 -27.78
CA SER A 81 11.06 2.18 -27.08
C SER A 81 12.55 1.88 -27.05
N GLY A 82 13.30 2.40 -28.02
CA GLY A 82 14.75 2.22 -28.07
C GLY A 82 15.44 2.52 -26.75
N ALA A 83 16.32 1.58 -26.32
CA ALA A 83 17.07 1.65 -25.09
C ALA A 83 18.02 2.86 -25.07
N HIS A 84 17.56 3.99 -24.55
CA HIS A 84 18.42 5.07 -24.11
C HIS A 84 18.29 5.21 -22.58
N SER A 85 19.40 5.62 -21.94
CA SER A 85 19.52 5.84 -20.50
C SER A 85 18.32 6.66 -19.96
N VAL A 86 17.30 5.94 -19.49
CA VAL A 86 15.94 6.47 -19.33
C VAL A 86 15.87 7.45 -18.14
N GLU A 87 16.70 7.27 -17.10
CA GLU A 87 16.62 8.05 -15.87
C GLU A 87 16.93 9.54 -16.03
N SER A 88 18.01 9.91 -16.69
CA SER A 88 18.38 11.33 -16.85
C SER A 88 17.50 12.05 -17.87
N VAL A 89 17.04 11.34 -18.89
CA VAL A 89 16.16 11.89 -19.93
C VAL A 89 14.73 12.08 -19.39
N ALA A 90 14.25 11.17 -18.56
CA ALA A 90 12.93 11.30 -17.94
C ALA A 90 12.87 12.49 -16.96
N ALA A 91 13.80 12.60 -16.02
CA ALA A 91 13.87 13.70 -15.08
C ALA A 91 14.00 15.07 -15.77
N ASN A 92 14.81 15.19 -16.82
CA ASN A 92 14.95 16.42 -17.59
C ASN A 92 13.66 16.77 -18.35
N LYS A 93 12.93 15.80 -18.89
CA LYS A 93 11.63 16.02 -19.53
C LYS A 93 10.59 16.46 -18.49
N LEU A 94 10.52 15.80 -17.34
CA LEU A 94 9.60 16.14 -16.26
C LEU A 94 9.86 17.57 -15.73
N ALA A 95 11.13 17.96 -15.62
CA ALA A 95 11.51 19.33 -15.22
C ALA A 95 11.01 20.42 -16.18
N GLN A 96 10.78 20.10 -17.45
CA GLN A 96 10.26 21.05 -18.46
C GLN A 96 8.74 21.12 -18.50
N LEU A 97 8.02 20.20 -17.83
CA LEU A 97 6.56 20.21 -17.83
C LEU A 97 6.00 21.41 -17.06
N ASN A 98 4.95 21.99 -17.61
CA ASN A 98 4.15 22.95 -16.89
C ASN A 98 2.81 22.34 -16.52
N TYR A 99 2.31 22.71 -15.35
CA TYR A 99 0.98 22.28 -14.91
C TYR A 99 -0.10 22.73 -15.87
N SER A 100 -0.98 21.82 -16.25
CA SER A 100 -2.07 22.05 -17.21
C SER A 100 -3.45 21.64 -16.70
N GLY A 101 -3.61 21.51 -15.37
CA GLY A 101 -4.88 21.16 -14.73
C GLY A 101 -5.01 19.70 -14.25
N GLN A 102 -4.02 18.85 -14.52
CA GLN A 102 -3.93 17.51 -13.96
C GLN A 102 -2.84 17.46 -12.89
N ASP A 103 -3.22 17.18 -11.64
CA ASP A 103 -2.28 17.13 -10.52
C ASP A 103 -1.31 15.95 -10.63
N VAL A 104 -1.76 14.85 -11.23
CA VAL A 104 -0.99 13.62 -11.42
C VAL A 104 -1.08 13.14 -12.85
N ILE A 105 0.06 12.84 -13.43
CA ILE A 105 0.17 12.23 -14.77
C ILE A 105 0.97 10.94 -14.71
N THR A 106 0.68 10.00 -15.62
CA THR A 106 1.49 8.79 -15.76
C THR A 106 2.79 9.07 -16.49
N VAL A 107 3.86 8.43 -16.06
CA VAL A 107 5.18 8.46 -16.67
C VAL A 107 5.45 7.08 -17.27
N ASN A 108 6.15 7.03 -18.40
CA ASN A 108 6.55 5.77 -19.04
C ASN A 108 5.40 4.75 -19.16
N ASN A 109 4.22 5.20 -19.56
CA ASN A 109 2.99 4.37 -19.64
C ASN A 109 2.66 3.65 -18.32
N ASN A 110 2.90 4.30 -17.19
CA ASN A 110 2.75 3.75 -15.85
C ASN A 110 3.68 2.56 -15.53
N ASP A 111 4.76 2.38 -16.29
CA ASP A 111 5.73 1.28 -16.09
C ASP A 111 6.95 1.80 -15.32
N PRO A 112 7.23 1.27 -14.10
CA PRO A 112 8.42 1.63 -13.33
C PRO A 112 9.70 1.29 -14.08
N SER A 113 10.74 2.11 -13.92
CA SER A 113 12.00 1.98 -14.67
C SER A 113 13.04 1.08 -13.98
N PHE A 114 12.60 0.19 -13.07
CA PHE A 114 13.50 -0.71 -12.35
C PHE A 114 14.06 -1.81 -13.23
N SER A 115 15.37 -2.05 -13.12
CA SER A 115 16.04 -3.19 -13.73
C SER A 115 15.79 -4.48 -12.93
N ASN A 116 16.07 -5.63 -13.51
CA ASN A 116 15.97 -6.91 -12.80
C ASN A 116 16.87 -6.96 -11.55
N SER A 117 18.02 -6.28 -11.56
CA SER A 117 18.89 -6.16 -10.37
C SER A 117 18.26 -5.31 -9.27
N ASP A 118 17.50 -4.27 -9.61
CA ASP A 118 16.78 -3.43 -8.65
C ASP A 118 15.67 -4.18 -7.93
N LEU A 119 15.13 -5.22 -8.55
CA LEU A 119 14.04 -6.04 -8.04
C LEU A 119 14.52 -7.24 -7.19
N SER A 120 15.84 -7.38 -7.00
CA SER A 120 16.41 -8.48 -6.22
C SER A 120 16.12 -8.32 -4.73
N THR A 121 15.65 -9.39 -4.09
CA THR A 121 15.41 -9.46 -2.64
C THR A 121 16.55 -10.07 -1.84
N ASN A 122 17.68 -10.39 -2.50
CA ASN A 122 18.79 -11.14 -1.89
C ASN A 122 19.42 -10.45 -0.66
N GLN A 123 19.34 -9.12 -0.58
CA GLN A 123 19.86 -8.33 0.53
C GLN A 123 18.80 -8.02 1.60
N GLY A 124 17.58 -8.54 1.45
CA GLY A 124 16.44 -8.18 2.30
C GLY A 124 15.97 -6.75 2.06
N ALA A 125 15.16 -6.24 2.99
CA ALA A 125 14.61 -4.88 2.92
C ALA A 125 15.69 -3.83 3.22
N TRP A 126 15.67 -2.72 2.48
CA TRP A 126 16.60 -1.61 2.65
C TRP A 126 15.95 -0.27 2.28
N GLN A 127 16.56 0.83 2.75
CA GLN A 127 16.19 2.19 2.41
C GLN A 127 17.46 3.04 2.25
N GLU A 128 17.47 3.93 1.28
CA GLU A 128 18.58 4.81 0.99
C GLU A 128 18.07 6.19 0.57
N TYR A 129 18.71 7.22 1.07
CA TYR A 129 18.39 8.61 0.79
C TYR A 129 19.60 9.30 0.18
N GLY A 130 19.46 9.77 -1.04
CA GLY A 130 20.52 10.44 -1.76
C GLY A 130 21.07 11.65 -0.99
N ASN A 131 22.32 12.01 -1.24
CA ASN A 131 22.89 13.23 -0.67
C ASN A 131 22.16 14.47 -1.20
N LEU A 132 22.07 15.50 -0.38
CA LEU A 132 21.60 16.80 -0.86
C LEU A 132 22.52 17.27 -2.00
N ASP A 133 21.93 17.96 -2.97
CA ASP A 133 22.70 18.53 -4.07
C ASP A 133 23.43 19.83 -3.65
N ASN A 134 24.14 20.47 -4.59
CA ASN A 134 24.92 21.68 -4.33
C ASN A 134 24.07 22.88 -3.88
N LEU A 135 22.75 22.85 -4.04
CA LEU A 135 21.80 23.84 -3.56
C LEU A 135 21.09 23.40 -2.26
N ASN A 136 21.57 22.32 -1.61
CA ASN A 136 20.96 21.68 -0.44
C ASN A 136 19.54 21.14 -0.70
N ARG A 137 19.19 20.85 -1.96
CA ARG A 137 17.92 20.23 -2.32
C ARG A 137 18.01 18.73 -2.14
N VAL A 138 16.90 18.10 -1.73
CA VAL A 138 16.80 16.65 -1.65
C VAL A 138 16.92 16.03 -3.04
N THR A 139 17.51 14.84 -3.09
CA THR A 139 17.59 14.01 -4.29
C THR A 139 16.73 12.75 -4.15
N ALA A 140 16.89 11.77 -5.01
CA ALA A 140 16.05 10.58 -4.97
C ALA A 140 16.17 9.80 -3.65
N ALA A 141 15.04 9.34 -3.14
CA ALA A 141 14.93 8.36 -2.07
C ALA A 141 14.56 7.00 -2.67
N ASN A 142 15.26 5.96 -2.27
CA ASN A 142 15.15 4.61 -2.79
C ASN A 142 14.90 3.61 -1.68
N ALA A 143 14.10 2.58 -1.93
CA ALA A 143 13.92 1.49 -0.98
C ALA A 143 13.52 0.18 -1.66
N LEU A 144 13.88 -0.93 -1.07
CA LEU A 144 13.17 -2.19 -1.20
C LEU A 144 12.37 -2.38 0.08
N LEU A 145 11.11 -1.99 0.03
CA LEU A 145 10.21 -1.96 1.18
C LEU A 145 9.72 -3.35 1.54
N ASN A 146 9.59 -3.58 2.84
CA ASN A 146 8.96 -4.76 3.42
C ASN A 146 8.35 -4.35 4.76
N GLN A 147 7.44 -5.15 5.28
CA GLN A 147 6.79 -4.89 6.58
C GLN A 147 7.80 -4.62 7.72
N SER A 148 9.00 -5.21 7.67
CA SER A 148 10.05 -5.02 8.70
C SER A 148 10.60 -3.60 8.81
N LEU A 149 10.44 -2.76 7.77
CA LEU A 149 10.85 -1.35 7.80
C LEU A 149 9.76 -0.43 8.35
N MET A 150 8.53 -0.90 8.46
CA MET A 150 7.40 -0.07 8.91
C MET A 150 7.59 0.36 10.37
N PRO A 151 7.11 1.56 10.74
CA PRO A 151 7.34 2.10 12.08
C PRO A 151 6.66 1.27 13.16
N THR A 152 7.38 1.06 14.26
CA THR A 152 6.85 0.48 15.51
C THR A 152 6.56 1.53 16.58
N SER A 153 6.93 2.80 16.32
CA SER A 153 6.73 3.93 17.22
C SER A 153 5.79 4.99 16.61
N LYS A 154 5.29 5.88 17.44
CA LYS A 154 4.45 7.00 16.97
C LYS A 154 5.30 8.06 16.27
N ARG A 155 4.73 8.63 15.19
CA ARG A 155 5.31 9.77 14.48
C ARG A 155 5.49 10.96 15.43
N GLN A 156 6.64 11.63 15.34
CA GLN A 156 6.97 12.84 16.09
C GLN A 156 6.81 14.09 15.23
N ALA A 157 6.80 15.25 15.86
CA ALA A 157 6.76 16.54 15.16
C ALA A 157 8.00 16.71 14.28
N LEU A 158 7.82 17.32 13.11
CA LEU A 158 8.89 17.61 12.16
C LEU A 158 9.38 19.06 12.36
N ASN A 159 10.70 19.26 12.40
CA ASN A 159 11.33 20.57 12.59
C ASN A 159 12.32 20.96 11.48
N VAL A 160 12.61 20.08 10.52
CA VAL A 160 13.43 20.39 9.35
C VAL A 160 12.71 21.42 8.47
N ASN A 161 13.43 22.42 7.97
CA ASN A 161 12.96 23.33 6.94
C ASN A 161 13.68 23.01 5.63
N PRO A 162 13.04 22.28 4.69
CA PRO A 162 13.63 21.99 3.39
C PRO A 162 13.83 23.28 2.56
N THR A 163 14.53 23.19 1.44
CA THR A 163 14.66 24.31 0.51
C THR A 163 13.28 24.82 0.06
N GLY A 164 13.15 26.12 -0.19
CA GLY A 164 11.87 26.74 -0.57
C GLY A 164 10.82 26.80 0.55
N TRP A 165 11.20 26.66 1.84
CA TRP A 165 10.26 26.65 2.96
C TRP A 165 9.81 28.08 3.33
N HIS A 166 8.76 28.57 2.67
CA HIS A 166 8.07 29.84 2.96
C HIS A 166 6.59 29.58 3.27
N ASN A 167 6.33 28.88 4.40
CA ASN A 167 4.98 28.44 4.74
C ASN A 167 4.08 29.59 5.19
N LYS A 168 2.81 29.52 4.79
CA LYS A 168 1.78 30.48 5.23
C LYS A 168 0.41 29.81 5.31
N ARG A 169 -0.54 30.47 5.95
CA ARG A 169 -1.94 30.06 5.99
C ARG A 169 -2.64 30.43 4.69
N ILE A 170 -3.44 29.48 4.19
CA ILE A 170 -4.39 29.63 3.08
C ILE A 170 -5.77 29.16 3.53
N ALA A 171 -6.79 29.25 2.69
CA ALA A 171 -8.15 28.86 3.06
C ALA A 171 -8.26 27.39 3.56
N GLY A 172 -7.48 26.46 3.01
CA GLY A 172 -7.44 25.05 3.41
C GLY A 172 -6.53 24.71 4.61
N GLY A 173 -5.83 25.68 5.21
CA GLY A 173 -4.87 25.46 6.30
C GLY A 173 -3.46 25.94 5.97
N TRP A 174 -2.42 25.15 6.24
CA TRP A 174 -1.06 25.47 5.85
C TRP A 174 -0.82 25.11 4.38
N LEU A 175 -0.18 26.02 3.62
CA LEU A 175 0.15 25.81 2.21
C LEU A 175 1.11 24.66 2.01
N TYR A 176 2.19 24.66 2.79
CA TYR A 176 3.23 23.64 2.66
C TYR A 176 3.24 22.66 3.82
N ASN A 177 3.59 21.43 3.49
CA ASN A 177 3.96 20.36 4.40
C ASN A 177 5.46 20.06 4.26
N ARG A 178 6.05 19.54 5.33
CA ARG A 178 7.33 18.85 5.26
C ARG A 178 7.04 17.47 4.72
N SER A 179 6.95 17.37 3.39
CA SER A 179 6.55 16.14 2.71
C SER A 179 7.71 15.15 2.73
N HIS A 180 7.46 13.96 3.27
CA HIS A 180 8.41 12.86 3.14
C HIS A 180 8.45 12.40 1.68
N LEU A 181 9.63 12.08 1.16
CA LEU A 181 9.77 11.37 -0.12
C LEU A 181 9.30 9.93 0.05
N ILE A 182 9.80 9.21 1.05
CA ILE A 182 9.26 7.93 1.49
C ILE A 182 8.52 8.17 2.80
N GLY A 183 7.20 7.95 2.79
CA GLY A 183 6.30 8.25 3.90
C GLY A 183 6.71 7.58 5.21
N TYR A 184 6.45 8.25 6.33
CA TYR A 184 6.74 7.71 7.67
C TYR A 184 6.14 6.31 7.88
N GLN A 185 4.94 6.07 7.36
CA GLN A 185 4.24 4.78 7.48
C GLN A 185 4.99 3.62 6.81
N LEU A 186 5.93 3.89 5.90
CA LEU A 186 6.67 2.87 5.15
C LEU A 186 8.03 2.52 5.77
N THR A 187 8.71 3.50 6.40
CA THR A 187 10.10 3.32 6.86
C THR A 187 10.40 3.87 8.26
N GLY A 188 9.44 4.54 8.90
CA GLY A 188 9.64 5.14 10.21
C GLY A 188 10.64 6.30 10.26
N GLN A 189 11.15 6.77 9.11
CA GLN A 189 12.05 7.92 9.04
C GLN A 189 11.29 9.20 9.35
N ASN A 190 11.54 9.79 10.53
CA ASN A 190 10.77 10.94 10.98
C ASN A 190 11.36 12.27 10.47
N ASN A 191 12.52 12.67 10.95
CA ASN A 191 13.07 14.02 10.75
C ASN A 191 14.38 13.98 9.97
N ASN A 192 14.41 13.19 8.90
CA ASN A 192 15.58 13.01 8.04
C ASN A 192 15.62 14.10 6.96
N TRP A 193 16.69 14.95 6.97
CA TRP A 193 16.92 16.01 5.98
C TRP A 193 16.91 15.53 4.53
N LYS A 194 17.36 14.30 4.27
CA LYS A 194 17.44 13.71 2.95
C LYS A 194 16.11 13.12 2.48
N ASN A 195 15.10 13.09 3.36
CA ASN A 195 13.78 12.53 3.08
C ASN A 195 12.65 13.56 3.13
N LEU A 196 12.96 14.84 3.34
CA LEU A 196 11.96 15.87 3.53
C LEU A 196 12.09 16.98 2.48
N MET A 197 11.01 17.28 1.78
CA MET A 197 10.91 18.39 0.84
C MET A 197 9.78 19.35 1.20
N THR A 198 9.83 20.56 0.66
CA THR A 198 8.70 21.48 0.70
C THR A 198 7.67 21.05 -0.35
N GLY A 199 6.59 20.43 0.09
CA GLY A 199 5.46 20.02 -0.75
C GLY A 199 4.21 20.79 -0.39
N THR A 200 3.37 21.12 -1.38
CA THR A 200 2.05 21.69 -1.11
C THR A 200 1.18 20.70 -0.34
N ARG A 201 0.10 21.18 0.26
CA ARG A 201 -0.88 20.30 0.88
C ARG A 201 -1.43 19.31 -0.15
N GLN A 202 -1.83 19.79 -1.34
CA GLN A 202 -2.38 18.96 -2.42
C GLN A 202 -1.41 17.85 -2.83
N LEU A 203 -0.14 18.18 -3.12
CA LEU A 203 0.87 17.19 -3.46
C LEU A 203 1.03 16.15 -2.35
N ASN A 204 1.15 16.58 -1.08
CA ASN A 204 1.41 15.67 0.04
C ASN A 204 0.21 14.76 0.34
N ASP A 205 -0.99 15.35 0.43
CA ASP A 205 -2.25 14.72 0.74
C ASP A 205 -3.39 15.46 0.01
N PRO A 206 -4.05 14.81 -0.96
CA PRO A 206 -4.18 13.34 -1.15
C PRO A 206 -3.20 12.70 -2.16
N ASP A 207 -2.42 13.47 -2.94
CA ASP A 207 -1.84 12.94 -4.17
C ASP A 207 -0.71 11.92 -3.93
N MET A 208 0.23 12.18 -3.01
CA MET A 208 1.25 11.19 -2.64
C MET A 208 0.67 10.10 -1.74
N VAL A 209 -0.14 10.46 -0.75
CA VAL A 209 -0.69 9.54 0.26
C VAL A 209 -1.41 8.36 -0.36
N ARG A 210 -2.20 8.56 -1.42
CA ARG A 210 -2.91 7.46 -2.07
C ARG A 210 -2.00 6.35 -2.62
N TYR A 211 -0.80 6.69 -3.13
CA TYR A 211 0.18 5.71 -3.59
C TYR A 211 0.93 5.08 -2.41
N GLU A 212 1.24 5.87 -1.40
CA GLU A 212 1.83 5.38 -0.16
C GLU A 212 0.91 4.39 0.55
N ASP A 213 -0.40 4.66 0.60
CA ASP A 213 -1.39 3.78 1.20
C ASP A 213 -1.51 2.47 0.43
N GLN A 214 -1.53 2.50 -0.92
CA GLN A 214 -1.51 1.30 -1.74
C GLN A 214 -0.29 0.42 -1.42
N VAL A 215 0.89 1.02 -1.28
CA VAL A 215 2.12 0.31 -0.89
C VAL A 215 2.00 -0.23 0.53
N ALA A 216 1.57 0.60 1.49
CA ALA A 216 1.45 0.21 2.89
C ALA A 216 0.48 -0.95 3.09
N ASP A 217 -0.67 -0.93 2.42
CA ASP A 217 -1.69 -1.98 2.53
C ASP A 217 -1.19 -3.31 1.95
N TYR A 218 -0.47 -3.26 0.81
CA TYR A 218 0.16 -4.44 0.26
C TYR A 218 1.21 -5.04 1.19
N LEU A 219 2.07 -4.21 1.79
CA LEU A 219 3.11 -4.66 2.74
C LEU A 219 2.52 -5.24 4.03
N LYS A 220 1.44 -4.65 4.55
CA LYS A 220 0.74 -5.14 5.76
C LYS A 220 0.10 -6.51 5.56
N ALA A 221 -0.29 -6.85 4.34
CA ALA A 221 -0.97 -8.10 4.03
C ALA A 221 -0.09 -9.34 4.23
N SER A 222 1.25 -9.23 4.10
CA SER A 222 2.18 -10.33 4.35
C SER A 222 3.60 -9.85 4.62
N SER A 223 4.28 -10.49 5.56
CA SER A 223 5.72 -10.26 5.83
C SER A 223 6.64 -10.71 4.68
N SER A 224 6.14 -11.51 3.74
CA SER A 224 6.87 -11.91 2.53
C SER A 224 6.73 -10.93 1.37
N HIS A 225 5.89 -9.91 1.49
CA HIS A 225 5.69 -8.92 0.45
C HIS A 225 6.85 -7.91 0.42
N TYR A 226 7.33 -7.63 -0.79
CA TYR A 226 8.32 -6.61 -1.06
C TYR A 226 7.84 -5.67 -2.15
N VAL A 227 8.20 -4.38 -2.03
CA VAL A 227 7.95 -3.35 -3.05
C VAL A 227 9.25 -2.60 -3.31
N ARG A 228 9.75 -2.63 -4.55
CA ARG A 228 10.76 -1.67 -4.98
C ARG A 228 10.09 -0.31 -5.13
N TYR A 229 10.63 0.70 -4.46
CA TYR A 229 10.02 2.02 -4.36
C TYR A 229 11.07 3.12 -4.55
N ARG A 230 10.75 4.14 -5.33
CA ARG A 230 11.60 5.31 -5.56
C ARG A 230 10.76 6.56 -5.65
N VAL A 231 11.23 7.62 -5.00
CA VAL A 231 10.64 8.96 -5.11
C VAL A 231 11.74 9.95 -5.48
N THR A 232 11.58 10.59 -6.63
CA THR A 232 12.55 11.54 -7.19
C THR A 232 11.92 12.93 -7.24
N PRO A 233 12.37 13.90 -6.41
CA PRO A 233 11.94 15.28 -6.53
C PRO A 233 12.52 15.91 -7.79
N ILE A 234 11.70 16.65 -8.53
CA ILE A 234 12.07 17.24 -9.81
C ILE A 234 12.18 18.74 -9.67
N PHE A 235 13.39 19.26 -9.80
CA PHE A 235 13.69 20.68 -9.80
C PHE A 235 14.05 21.16 -11.22
N ARG A 236 13.71 22.40 -11.55
CA ARG A 236 14.10 23.05 -12.81
C ARG A 236 15.25 24.01 -12.55
N GLY A 237 16.40 23.76 -13.17
CA GLY A 237 17.57 24.63 -12.97
C GLY A 237 17.93 24.85 -11.50
N ASN A 238 18.00 26.10 -11.09
CA ASN A 238 18.38 26.48 -9.72
C ASN A 238 17.18 26.74 -8.79
N GLU A 239 15.99 26.32 -9.17
CA GLU A 239 14.80 26.49 -8.33
C GLU A 239 14.97 25.75 -6.99
N LEU A 240 14.52 26.38 -5.89
CA LEU A 240 14.62 25.83 -4.54
C LEU A 240 13.35 25.07 -4.11
N LEU A 241 12.24 25.24 -4.84
CA LEU A 241 11.00 24.48 -4.67
C LEU A 241 10.88 23.49 -5.83
N ALA A 242 10.67 22.20 -5.53
CA ALA A 242 10.48 21.20 -6.55
C ALA A 242 9.23 21.47 -7.38
N ARG A 243 9.28 21.22 -8.70
CA ARG A 243 8.13 21.28 -9.60
C ARG A 243 7.12 20.17 -9.36
N GLY A 244 7.58 19.07 -8.81
CA GLY A 244 6.82 17.89 -8.46
C GLY A 244 7.72 16.75 -8.01
N VAL A 245 7.13 15.58 -7.89
CA VAL A 245 7.85 14.33 -7.60
C VAL A 245 7.47 13.26 -8.61
N GLU A 246 8.44 12.50 -9.07
CA GLU A 246 8.20 11.22 -9.72
C GLU A 246 8.16 10.14 -8.66
N MET A 247 7.11 9.32 -8.64
CA MET A 247 6.94 8.20 -7.73
C MET A 247 6.83 6.91 -8.54
N GLU A 248 7.64 5.93 -8.18
CA GLU A 248 7.64 4.61 -8.78
C GLU A 248 7.49 3.54 -7.71
N GLY A 249 6.62 2.58 -7.98
CA GLY A 249 6.40 1.44 -7.09
C GLY A 249 6.16 0.17 -7.87
N GLN A 250 6.86 -0.90 -7.52
CA GLN A 250 6.71 -2.21 -8.14
C GLN A 250 6.80 -3.31 -7.09
N SER A 251 5.71 -4.07 -6.92
CA SER A 251 5.71 -5.26 -6.07
C SER A 251 6.55 -6.38 -6.69
N ILE A 252 7.23 -7.15 -5.84
CA ILE A 252 8.06 -8.27 -6.28
C ILE A 252 7.18 -9.50 -6.43
N ASN A 253 7.30 -10.19 -7.58
CA ASN A 253 6.53 -11.38 -7.94
C ASN A 253 5.01 -11.15 -7.97
N SER A 254 4.55 -9.92 -8.12
CA SER A 254 3.13 -9.61 -8.29
C SER A 254 2.94 -8.27 -9.01
N ASN A 255 1.71 -7.95 -9.43
CA ASN A 255 1.33 -6.65 -10.00
C ASN A 255 0.41 -5.84 -9.05
N ALA A 256 0.31 -6.23 -7.79
CA ALA A 256 -0.56 -5.56 -6.81
C ALA A 256 -0.16 -4.09 -6.58
N VAL A 257 1.15 -3.80 -6.63
CA VAL A 257 1.69 -2.45 -6.69
C VAL A 257 2.46 -2.32 -8.00
N HIS A 258 2.03 -1.40 -8.85
CA HIS A 258 2.69 -1.14 -10.13
C HIS A 258 2.30 0.25 -10.63
N PHE A 259 3.19 1.22 -10.45
CA PHE A 259 2.96 2.59 -10.92
C PHE A 259 4.26 3.35 -11.19
N ASN A 260 4.19 4.24 -12.16
CA ASN A 260 5.16 5.30 -12.41
C ASN A 260 4.37 6.57 -12.74
N VAL A 261 4.40 7.52 -11.81
CA VAL A 261 3.60 8.74 -11.88
C VAL A 261 4.43 9.97 -11.53
N TYR A 262 4.07 11.09 -12.14
CA TYR A 262 4.57 12.40 -11.76
C TYR A 262 3.45 13.21 -11.12
N ILE A 263 3.70 13.73 -9.92
CA ILE A 263 2.77 14.53 -9.13
C ILE A 263 3.28 15.97 -9.13
N PHE A 264 2.48 16.90 -9.63
CA PHE A 264 2.84 18.31 -9.64
C PHE A 264 2.79 18.91 -8.25
N ASN A 265 3.79 19.74 -7.92
CA ASN A 265 3.79 20.51 -6.67
C ASN A 265 3.02 21.81 -6.88
N VAL A 266 1.70 21.73 -6.78
CA VAL A 266 0.76 22.82 -7.00
C VAL A 266 -0.27 22.89 -5.87
N GLU A 267 -0.94 24.04 -5.73
CA GLU A 267 -2.05 24.21 -4.80
C GLU A 267 -3.11 25.06 -5.46
N LYS A 268 -4.37 24.61 -5.40
CA LYS A 268 -5.48 25.32 -6.04
C LYS A 268 -5.65 26.72 -5.47
N GLY A 269 -5.77 27.73 -6.35
CA GLY A 269 -5.91 29.12 -5.95
C GLY A 269 -4.63 29.75 -5.41
N VAL A 270 -3.46 29.15 -5.65
CA VAL A 270 -2.17 29.67 -5.22
C VAL A 270 -1.17 29.64 -6.37
N THR A 271 -0.52 30.77 -6.63
CA THR A 271 0.62 30.84 -7.54
C THR A 271 1.90 30.69 -6.74
N LEU A 272 2.69 29.65 -7.06
CA LEU A 272 3.97 29.35 -6.41
C LEU A 272 5.13 29.99 -7.17
N ASN A 273 6.07 30.59 -6.45
CA ASN A 273 7.37 30.98 -6.98
C ASN A 273 8.36 29.83 -6.72
N TYR A 274 8.65 29.03 -7.72
CA TYR A 274 9.55 27.90 -7.59
C TYR A 274 11.00 28.28 -7.34
N ASN A 275 11.42 29.53 -7.64
CA ASN A 275 12.79 29.95 -7.40
C ASN A 275 13.14 29.94 -5.90
N ASP A 276 12.18 30.31 -5.05
CA ASP A 276 12.42 30.46 -3.61
C ASP A 276 11.36 29.88 -2.69
N GLY A 277 10.23 29.42 -3.23
CA GLY A 277 9.10 28.87 -2.47
C GLY A 277 8.14 29.94 -1.91
N THR A 278 8.31 31.19 -2.22
CA THR A 278 7.31 32.24 -1.92
C THR A 278 6.03 31.99 -2.74
N SER A 279 4.90 32.57 -2.36
CA SER A 279 3.63 32.29 -3.02
C SER A 279 2.64 33.47 -2.93
N LYS A 280 1.70 33.52 -3.87
CA LYS A 280 0.60 34.47 -3.91
C LYS A 280 -0.71 33.72 -3.98
N VAL A 281 -1.65 34.04 -3.08
CA VAL A 281 -3.05 33.55 -3.17
C VAL A 281 -3.76 34.36 -4.26
N SER A 282 -4.44 33.67 -5.15
CA SER A 282 -5.21 34.26 -6.25
C SER A 282 -6.57 34.70 -5.78
#